data_e601c91b791f76e150109abbbce82777
#
_entry.id   e601c91b791f76e150109abbbce82777
#
_cell.length_a   1.000
_cell.length_b   1.000
_cell.length_c   1.000
_cell.angle_alpha   90.00
_cell.angle_beta   90.00
_cell.angle_gamma   90.00
#
_symmetry.space_group_name_H-M   'P 1'
#
loop_
_entity.id
_entity.type
_entity.pdbx_description
1 polymer ?
#
loop_
_entity_poly.entity_id
_entity_poly.type
_entity_poly.pdbx_seq_one_letter_code
_entity_poly.pdbx_strand_id
1 'polypeptide(L)'
;MNTDEIATTRGSTVRSENAHTAQTSSQASSAAPTRAPQSAPPAIDLVDIHRSFGQVHAVDGVTLCVEQGELVALLGRNGAGKTTLIDIALGLGHQDSGTARLFGMAPHDAIKRGLIGVIQQTGGLPPEPSVRETVSTLASAYVDPAPVDEVLELAGITNLATRRIGKCSGGEQQRVRLAIALLSRPRLLIMDEPTAGMDVDSRMQFWQTMEKLTTGGLTVVFATHYLSEVEAVAHRIIIMNRGHVVTDESSRTLLNTERAHIRATVSEEHRDALVNEITALPGADKWTYKFDDGQIAIDGEKLEPAALAVLNTPGIKDFQMKRTSLDEMFTRLTGANTEESDS
;
A
#
# COMPACT_ATOMS: atom_id res chain seq x y z
N MET A 1 -0.62 -45.85 63.50
CA MET A 1 -1.27 -47.17 63.60
C MET A 1 -1.21 -47.73 62.20
N ASN A 2 -0.17 -48.40 62.05
CA ASN A 2 0.01 -49.88 61.80
C ASN A 2 -0.34 -50.19 60.36
N THR A 3 0.65 -50.42 59.63
CA THR A 3 1.53 -51.64 59.48
C THR A 3 1.01 -52.55 58.39
N ASP A 4 1.84 -52.68 57.37
CA ASP A 4 2.66 -53.88 57.06
C ASP A 4 1.91 -54.88 56.19
N GLU A 5 2.44 -55.56 55.30
CA GLU A 5 3.78 -55.97 54.91
C GLU A 5 3.63 -57.12 53.90
N ILE A 6 4.55 -57.19 52.95
CA ILE A 6 5.32 -58.42 52.59
C ILE A 6 4.53 -59.51 51.82
N ALA A 7 4.97 -60.12 50.85
CA ALA A 7 6.19 -60.45 50.16
C ALA A 7 5.93 -61.56 49.14
N THR A 8 6.78 -61.56 48.10
CA THR A 8 7.56 -62.68 47.57
C THR A 8 6.85 -64.01 47.15
N THR A 9 7.09 -64.54 46.01
CA THR A 9 8.26 -65.36 45.64
C THR A 9 8.06 -66.10 44.32
N ARG A 10 9.08 -65.99 43.45
CA ARG A 10 9.75 -67.01 42.59
C ARG A 10 9.01 -68.12 41.85
N GLY A 11 9.52 -68.33 40.64
CA GLY A 11 9.72 -69.63 40.00
C GLY A 11 9.49 -69.59 38.50
N SER A 12 10.46 -69.38 37.75
CA SER A 12 11.37 -70.17 36.88
C SER A 12 10.69 -71.30 36.11
N THR A 13 10.85 -71.33 34.84
CA THR A 13 11.55 -72.26 33.97
C THR A 13 10.86 -72.53 32.61
N VAL A 14 11.48 -72.11 31.53
CA VAL A 14 12.06 -72.85 30.40
C VAL A 14 11.19 -73.50 29.31
N ARG A 15 11.54 -73.11 28.04
CA ARG A 15 11.47 -73.82 26.73
C ARG A 15 10.09 -74.04 26.10
N SER A 16 9.89 -73.82 24.82
CA SER A 16 10.68 -74.03 23.59
C SER A 16 9.91 -73.53 22.37
N GLU A 17 10.67 -73.09 21.38
CA GLU A 17 10.47 -73.10 19.92
C GLU A 17 9.05 -73.40 19.33
N ASN A 18 8.54 -72.45 18.55
CA ASN A 18 8.35 -72.72 17.11
C ASN A 18 7.98 -71.47 16.34
N ALA A 19 8.60 -71.34 15.19
CA ALA A 19 8.43 -70.31 14.20
C ALA A 19 7.04 -70.36 13.54
N HIS A 20 6.37 -69.21 13.44
CA HIS A 20 5.42 -68.98 12.35
C HIS A 20 5.44 -67.50 11.95
N THR A 21 5.82 -67.32 10.70
CA THR A 21 5.80 -66.10 9.93
C THR A 21 4.41 -65.45 9.98
N ALA A 22 4.31 -64.25 10.52
CA ALA A 22 3.14 -63.41 10.37
C ALA A 22 3.60 -62.00 9.98
N GLN A 23 3.21 -61.60 8.78
CA GLN A 23 3.40 -60.27 8.23
C GLN A 23 2.73 -59.23 9.15
N THR A 24 3.55 -58.38 9.77
CA THR A 24 3.06 -57.21 10.46
C THR A 24 3.02 -56.06 9.45
N SER A 25 1.80 -55.73 9.03
CA SER A 25 1.49 -54.47 8.38
C SER A 25 1.77 -53.31 9.31
N SER A 26 2.83 -52.54 9.01
CA SER A 26 3.14 -51.29 9.66
C SER A 26 2.07 -50.27 9.32
N GLN A 27 1.17 -50.00 10.26
CA GLN A 27 0.35 -48.81 10.22
C GLN A 27 1.23 -47.61 10.60
N ALA A 28 1.67 -46.90 9.57
CA ALA A 28 2.25 -45.57 9.73
C ALA A 28 1.15 -44.63 10.23
N SER A 29 1.20 -44.29 11.50
CA SER A 29 0.42 -43.20 12.09
C SER A 29 0.78 -41.92 11.35
N SER A 30 -0.09 -41.49 10.44
CA SER A 30 -0.04 -40.17 9.80
C SER A 30 -0.30 -39.12 10.87
N ALA A 31 0.75 -38.60 11.48
CA ALA A 31 0.66 -37.38 12.26
C ALA A 31 0.26 -36.26 11.27
N ALA A 32 -0.93 -35.70 11.48
CA ALA A 32 -1.37 -34.52 10.76
C ALA A 32 -0.32 -33.40 10.91
N PRO A 33 0.01 -32.67 9.86
CA PRO A 33 0.98 -31.59 9.96
C PRO A 33 0.47 -30.56 10.97
N THR A 34 1.27 -30.30 11.98
CA THR A 34 1.03 -29.24 12.97
C THR A 34 0.91 -27.92 12.19
N ARG A 35 -0.30 -27.40 12.13
CA ARG A 35 -0.62 -26.14 11.46
C ARG A 35 0.19 -25.04 12.13
N ALA A 36 1.13 -24.43 11.41
CA ALA A 36 1.85 -23.24 11.86
C ALA A 36 0.84 -22.22 12.42
N PRO A 37 1.19 -21.40 13.42
CA PRO A 37 0.31 -20.39 13.95
C PRO A 37 -0.21 -19.53 12.79
N GLN A 38 -1.53 -19.53 12.58
CA GLN A 38 -2.14 -18.75 11.52
C GLN A 38 -1.88 -17.28 11.84
N SER A 39 -1.14 -16.60 10.99
CA SER A 39 -1.09 -15.14 11.00
C SER A 39 -2.53 -14.60 10.96
N ALA A 40 -2.77 -13.48 11.64
CA ALA A 40 -4.07 -12.84 11.57
C ALA A 40 -4.47 -12.64 10.09
N PRO A 41 -5.76 -12.78 9.75
CA PRO A 41 -6.19 -12.61 8.36
C PRO A 41 -5.84 -11.19 7.87
N PRO A 42 -5.46 -11.01 6.60
CA PRO A 42 -5.18 -9.70 6.04
C PRO A 42 -6.38 -8.76 6.15
N ALA A 43 -6.11 -7.47 6.15
CA ALA A 43 -7.16 -6.44 6.19
C ALA A 43 -7.99 -6.46 4.90
N ILE A 44 -7.33 -6.64 3.75
CA ILE A 44 -7.96 -6.81 2.44
C ILE A 44 -7.33 -8.02 1.76
N ASP A 45 -8.18 -8.88 1.20
CA ASP A 45 -7.78 -10.05 0.40
C ASP A 45 -8.68 -10.13 -0.82
N LEU A 46 -8.14 -9.77 -1.98
CA LEU A 46 -8.79 -9.79 -3.29
C LEU A 46 -8.09 -10.83 -4.14
N VAL A 47 -8.84 -11.76 -4.70
CA VAL A 47 -8.28 -12.86 -5.51
C VAL A 47 -8.99 -12.90 -6.85
N ASP A 48 -8.23 -12.69 -7.91
CA ASP A 48 -8.64 -12.81 -9.31
C ASP A 48 -9.92 -12.02 -9.62
N ILE A 49 -9.93 -10.74 -9.21
CA ILE A 49 -11.10 -9.86 -9.36
C ILE A 49 -11.20 -9.40 -10.82
N HIS A 50 -12.40 -9.63 -11.39
CA HIS A 50 -12.78 -9.12 -12.71
C HIS A 50 -14.05 -8.28 -12.60
N ARG A 51 -14.09 -7.16 -13.34
CA ARG A 51 -15.27 -6.32 -13.48
C ARG A 51 -15.26 -5.57 -14.80
N SER A 52 -16.34 -5.72 -15.58
CA SER A 52 -16.52 -5.05 -16.87
C SER A 52 -17.79 -4.22 -16.89
N PHE A 53 -17.74 -3.10 -17.61
CA PHE A 53 -18.87 -2.27 -17.94
C PHE A 53 -18.99 -2.18 -19.47
N GLY A 54 -19.86 -3.00 -20.04
CA GLY A 54 -19.93 -3.18 -21.49
C GLY A 54 -18.63 -3.72 -22.08
N GLN A 55 -17.97 -2.94 -22.92
CA GLN A 55 -16.68 -3.31 -23.54
C GLN A 55 -15.46 -2.91 -22.69
N VAL A 56 -15.65 -2.20 -21.58
CA VAL A 56 -14.55 -1.71 -20.76
C VAL A 56 -14.30 -2.67 -19.60
N HIS A 57 -13.11 -3.28 -19.56
CA HIS A 57 -12.63 -4.07 -18.44
C HIS A 57 -12.07 -3.12 -17.38
N ALA A 58 -12.91 -2.71 -16.42
CA ALA A 58 -12.53 -1.75 -15.39
C ALA A 58 -11.56 -2.35 -14.35
N VAL A 59 -11.72 -3.64 -14.07
CA VAL A 59 -10.78 -4.46 -13.26
C VAL A 59 -10.64 -5.80 -13.99
N ASP A 60 -9.40 -6.23 -14.20
CA ASP A 60 -9.10 -7.41 -15.01
C ASP A 60 -8.00 -8.28 -14.38
N GLY A 61 -8.42 -9.31 -13.64
CA GLY A 61 -7.54 -10.29 -12.98
C GLY A 61 -6.75 -9.72 -11.80
N VAL A 62 -7.31 -8.78 -11.04
CA VAL A 62 -6.59 -8.19 -9.91
C VAL A 62 -6.57 -9.13 -8.71
N THR A 63 -5.35 -9.47 -8.28
CA THR A 63 -5.09 -10.15 -7.00
C THR A 63 -4.28 -9.21 -6.12
N LEU A 64 -4.78 -8.92 -4.91
CA LEU A 64 -4.22 -7.94 -4.00
C LEU A 64 -4.46 -8.34 -2.54
N CYS A 65 -3.40 -8.35 -1.74
CA CYS A 65 -3.46 -8.58 -0.31
C CYS A 65 -2.92 -7.35 0.43
N VAL A 66 -3.63 -6.82 1.42
CA VAL A 66 -3.16 -5.75 2.31
C VAL A 66 -3.13 -6.28 3.73
N GLU A 67 -1.96 -6.24 4.34
CA GLU A 67 -1.78 -6.68 5.72
C GLU A 67 -2.30 -5.63 6.71
N GLN A 68 -2.55 -6.07 7.93
CA GLN A 68 -3.03 -5.16 8.98
C GLN A 68 -1.91 -4.22 9.43
N GLY A 69 -2.25 -2.92 9.62
CA GLY A 69 -1.31 -1.88 10.04
C GLY A 69 -0.47 -1.27 8.89
N GLU A 70 -0.75 -1.64 7.63
CA GLU A 70 -0.10 -1.00 6.49
C GLU A 70 -0.74 0.35 6.15
N LEU A 71 0.08 1.27 5.62
CA LEU A 71 -0.36 2.50 4.93
C LEU A 71 -0.05 2.34 3.44
N VAL A 72 -1.07 2.01 2.67
CA VAL A 72 -0.97 1.61 1.26
C VAL A 72 -1.56 2.67 0.35
N ALA A 73 -0.79 3.10 -0.64
CA ALA A 73 -1.27 3.96 -1.72
C ALA A 73 -1.70 3.13 -2.94
N LEU A 74 -2.91 3.36 -3.43
CA LEU A 74 -3.41 2.84 -4.70
C LEU A 74 -3.32 3.97 -5.74
N LEU A 75 -2.27 3.93 -6.55
CA LEU A 75 -1.94 4.96 -7.52
C LEU A 75 -2.40 4.57 -8.93
N GLY A 76 -2.85 5.51 -9.72
CA GLY A 76 -3.24 5.28 -11.11
C GLY A 76 -3.94 6.49 -11.71
N ARG A 77 -3.92 6.61 -13.03
CA ARG A 77 -4.65 7.67 -13.75
C ARG A 77 -6.17 7.51 -13.58
N ASN A 78 -6.91 8.55 -13.94
CA ASN A 78 -8.37 8.46 -14.02
C ASN A 78 -8.76 7.36 -15.02
N GLY A 79 -9.71 6.51 -14.64
CA GLY A 79 -10.10 5.33 -15.45
C GLY A 79 -9.17 4.10 -15.29
N ALA A 80 -8.16 4.12 -14.41
CA ALA A 80 -7.31 2.94 -14.17
C ALA A 80 -8.02 1.79 -13.44
N GLY A 81 -9.22 2.02 -12.88
CA GLY A 81 -10.00 1.01 -12.16
C GLY A 81 -9.96 1.12 -10.63
N LYS A 82 -9.27 2.13 -10.07
CA LYS A 82 -9.09 2.29 -8.61
C LYS A 82 -10.40 2.32 -7.83
N THR A 83 -11.31 3.25 -8.18
CA THR A 83 -12.61 3.38 -7.51
C THR A 83 -13.46 2.12 -7.66
N THR A 84 -13.45 1.48 -8.84
CA THR A 84 -14.14 0.20 -9.06
C THR A 84 -13.58 -0.90 -8.16
N LEU A 85 -12.26 -0.99 -8.02
CA LEU A 85 -11.62 -1.98 -7.13
C LEU A 85 -11.96 -1.71 -5.66
N ILE A 86 -11.95 -0.44 -5.23
CA ILE A 86 -12.37 -0.01 -3.88
C ILE A 86 -13.84 -0.38 -3.64
N ASP A 87 -14.73 -0.08 -4.57
CA ASP A 87 -16.15 -0.39 -4.44
C ASP A 87 -16.40 -1.90 -4.31
N ILE A 88 -15.66 -2.72 -5.06
CA ILE A 88 -15.71 -4.18 -4.93
C ILE A 88 -15.19 -4.62 -3.56
N ALA A 89 -14.05 -4.09 -3.13
CA ALA A 89 -13.47 -4.40 -1.80
C ALA A 89 -14.43 -4.05 -0.66
N LEU A 90 -15.20 -2.96 -0.81
CA LEU A 90 -16.22 -2.52 0.14
C LEU A 90 -17.56 -3.26 -0.02
N GLY A 91 -17.75 -4.08 -1.06
CA GLY A 91 -19.04 -4.70 -1.35
C GLY A 91 -20.12 -3.73 -1.80
N LEU A 92 -19.73 -2.50 -2.22
CA LEU A 92 -20.62 -1.51 -2.83
C LEU A 92 -20.83 -1.79 -4.32
N GLY A 93 -19.85 -2.44 -4.95
CA GLY A 93 -19.89 -2.94 -6.31
C GLY A 93 -19.83 -4.47 -6.33
N HIS A 94 -20.34 -5.08 -7.42
CA HIS A 94 -20.23 -6.52 -7.64
C HIS A 94 -19.11 -6.81 -8.64
N GLN A 95 -18.25 -7.78 -8.33
CA GLN A 95 -17.32 -8.36 -9.29
C GLN A 95 -18.06 -9.35 -10.21
N ASP A 96 -17.55 -9.50 -11.44
CA ASP A 96 -18.05 -10.49 -12.39
C ASP A 96 -17.50 -11.89 -12.05
N SER A 97 -16.25 -11.94 -11.53
CA SER A 97 -15.62 -13.15 -10.98
C SER A 97 -14.56 -12.79 -9.92
N GLY A 98 -14.05 -13.80 -9.24
CA GLY A 98 -13.08 -13.64 -8.16
C GLY A 98 -13.70 -13.56 -6.77
N THR A 99 -12.88 -13.34 -5.76
CA THR A 99 -13.34 -13.24 -4.35
C THR A 99 -12.75 -12.03 -3.66
N ALA A 100 -13.59 -11.31 -2.88
CA ALA A 100 -13.18 -10.20 -2.03
C ALA A 100 -13.47 -10.54 -0.56
N ARG A 101 -12.49 -10.35 0.31
CA ARG A 101 -12.61 -10.54 1.75
C ARG A 101 -11.98 -9.38 2.49
N LEU A 102 -12.58 -8.99 3.61
CA LEU A 102 -12.04 -8.04 4.57
C LEU A 102 -11.90 -8.74 5.91
N PHE A 103 -10.68 -8.78 6.47
CA PHE A 103 -10.38 -9.53 7.70
C PHE A 103 -10.85 -11.00 7.64
N GLY A 104 -10.72 -11.64 6.46
CA GLY A 104 -11.14 -13.02 6.22
C GLY A 104 -12.65 -13.26 6.09
N MET A 105 -13.49 -12.23 6.19
CA MET A 105 -14.94 -12.29 6.09
C MET A 105 -15.47 -11.58 4.82
N ALA A 106 -16.75 -11.77 4.50
CA ALA A 106 -17.40 -11.04 3.42
C ALA A 106 -17.39 -9.52 3.73
N PRO A 107 -17.22 -8.63 2.74
CA PRO A 107 -17.16 -7.18 2.95
C PRO A 107 -18.33 -6.63 3.77
N HIS A 108 -19.54 -7.06 3.45
CA HIS A 108 -20.75 -6.66 4.16
C HIS A 108 -20.73 -7.02 5.67
N ASP A 109 -20.16 -8.16 6.03
CA ASP A 109 -20.06 -8.58 7.43
C ASP A 109 -19.01 -7.74 8.19
N ALA A 110 -17.91 -7.38 7.53
CA ALA A 110 -16.90 -6.49 8.10
C ALA A 110 -17.47 -5.08 8.36
N ILE A 111 -18.25 -4.55 7.42
CA ILE A 111 -18.92 -3.25 7.54
C ILE A 111 -19.95 -3.28 8.68
N LYS A 112 -20.80 -4.29 8.75
CA LYS A 112 -21.78 -4.45 9.83
C LYS A 112 -21.16 -4.52 11.22
N ARG A 113 -19.93 -5.00 11.31
CA ARG A 113 -19.16 -5.07 12.57
C ARG A 113 -18.44 -3.74 12.89
N GLY A 114 -18.59 -2.71 12.06
CA GLY A 114 -17.91 -1.42 12.24
C GLY A 114 -16.40 -1.46 12.04
N LEU A 115 -15.85 -2.51 11.38
CA LEU A 115 -14.42 -2.67 11.19
C LEU A 115 -13.83 -1.73 10.13
N ILE A 116 -14.69 -1.09 9.33
CA ILE A 116 -14.32 -0.30 8.15
C ILE A 116 -14.79 1.13 8.29
N GLY A 117 -13.86 2.07 8.14
CA GLY A 117 -14.15 3.49 7.91
C GLY A 117 -13.94 3.83 6.43
N VAL A 118 -14.76 4.69 5.87
CA VAL A 118 -14.68 5.07 4.45
C VAL A 118 -14.74 6.58 4.30
N ILE A 119 -13.84 7.14 3.48
CA ILE A 119 -13.91 8.52 3.01
C ILE A 119 -13.96 8.49 1.49
N GLN A 120 -15.11 8.81 0.92
CA GLN A 120 -15.31 8.87 -0.52
C GLN A 120 -15.03 10.27 -1.08
N GLN A 121 -14.65 10.34 -2.34
CA GLN A 121 -14.40 11.58 -3.06
C GLN A 121 -15.68 12.44 -3.16
N THR A 122 -16.83 11.81 -3.35
CA THR A 122 -18.13 12.46 -3.49
C THR A 122 -18.97 12.31 -2.22
N GLY A 123 -19.81 13.29 -1.95
CA GLY A 123 -20.69 13.30 -0.78
C GLY A 123 -20.54 14.60 0.00
N GLY A 124 -21.56 15.46 -0.05
CA GLY A 124 -21.60 16.71 0.71
C GLY A 124 -22.00 16.47 2.15
N LEU A 125 -21.35 17.15 3.08
CA LEU A 125 -21.88 17.31 4.42
C LEU A 125 -22.95 18.41 4.41
N PRO A 126 -24.07 18.24 5.16
CA PRO A 126 -25.07 19.28 5.31
C PRO A 126 -24.42 20.58 5.82
N PRO A 127 -24.63 21.74 5.18
CA PRO A 127 -23.90 22.95 5.50
C PRO A 127 -24.39 23.65 6.80
N GLU A 128 -25.64 23.39 7.20
CA GLU A 128 -26.31 24.12 8.27
C GLU A 128 -25.84 23.74 9.70
N PRO A 129 -25.71 22.43 10.06
CA PRO A 129 -25.33 22.06 11.41
C PRO A 129 -23.86 22.38 11.69
N SER A 130 -23.51 22.47 12.98
CA SER A 130 -22.13 22.55 13.41
C SER A 130 -21.40 21.20 13.20
N VAL A 131 -20.07 21.24 13.26
CA VAL A 131 -19.21 20.04 13.20
C VAL A 131 -19.64 19.04 14.27
N ARG A 132 -19.81 19.48 15.53
CA ARG A 132 -20.22 18.63 16.64
C ARG A 132 -21.60 18.01 16.42
N GLU A 133 -22.58 18.81 16.03
CA GLU A 133 -23.94 18.32 15.75
C GLU A 133 -23.92 17.26 14.65
N THR A 134 -23.18 17.49 13.56
CA THR A 134 -23.06 16.53 12.46
C THR A 134 -22.47 15.21 12.94
N VAL A 135 -21.32 15.26 13.65
CA VAL A 135 -20.65 14.06 14.15
C VAL A 135 -21.53 13.34 15.17
N SER A 136 -22.19 14.07 16.09
CA SER A 136 -23.09 13.49 17.11
C SER A 136 -24.31 12.83 16.49
N THR A 137 -24.90 13.44 15.46
CA THR A 137 -26.04 12.86 14.75
C THR A 137 -25.66 11.55 14.08
N LEU A 138 -24.49 11.51 13.41
CA LEU A 138 -24.01 10.28 12.77
C LEU A 138 -23.56 9.22 13.79
N ALA A 139 -23.01 9.63 14.93
CA ALA A 139 -22.68 8.71 16.03
C ALA A 139 -23.92 7.95 16.53
N SER A 140 -25.10 8.57 16.55
CA SER A 140 -26.33 7.91 16.97
C SER A 140 -26.77 6.73 16.11
N ALA A 141 -26.20 6.57 14.90
CA ALA A 141 -26.47 5.45 14.02
C ALA A 141 -25.64 4.19 14.38
N TYR A 142 -24.64 4.31 15.24
CA TYR A 142 -23.77 3.21 15.65
C TYR A 142 -24.22 2.66 17.02
N VAL A 143 -24.02 1.37 17.26
CA VAL A 143 -24.38 0.73 18.54
C VAL A 143 -23.41 1.13 19.65
N ASP A 144 -22.12 1.24 19.36
CA ASP A 144 -21.06 1.64 20.30
C ASP A 144 -20.06 2.57 19.60
N PRO A 145 -20.44 3.84 19.35
CA PRO A 145 -19.57 4.77 18.68
C PRO A 145 -18.42 5.22 19.57
N ALA A 146 -17.31 5.63 18.98
CA ALA A 146 -16.29 6.36 19.67
C ALA A 146 -16.86 7.69 20.22
N PRO A 147 -16.43 8.18 21.40
CA PRO A 147 -16.85 9.48 21.91
C PRO A 147 -16.58 10.60 20.89
N VAL A 148 -17.55 11.49 20.72
CA VAL A 148 -17.45 12.59 19.74
C VAL A 148 -16.20 13.44 19.97
N ASP A 149 -15.86 13.74 21.23
CA ASP A 149 -14.67 14.52 21.55
C ASP A 149 -13.38 13.81 21.13
N GLU A 150 -13.31 12.48 21.32
CA GLU A 150 -12.18 11.66 20.91
C GLU A 150 -11.96 11.72 19.39
N VAL A 151 -13.01 11.52 18.58
CA VAL A 151 -12.86 11.54 17.10
C VAL A 151 -12.57 12.96 16.57
N LEU A 152 -13.07 14.02 17.23
CA LEU A 152 -12.72 15.40 16.88
C LEU A 152 -11.24 15.69 17.19
N GLU A 153 -10.73 15.17 18.30
CA GLU A 153 -9.32 15.29 18.67
C GLU A 153 -8.42 14.51 17.71
N LEU A 154 -8.75 13.24 17.44
CA LEU A 154 -8.03 12.40 16.47
C LEU A 154 -7.98 13.03 15.08
N ALA A 155 -9.07 13.65 14.63
CA ALA A 155 -9.12 14.35 13.34
C ALA A 155 -8.49 15.76 13.38
N GLY A 156 -8.05 16.27 14.56
CA GLY A 156 -7.42 17.57 14.73
C GLY A 156 -8.37 18.74 14.48
N ILE A 157 -9.65 18.61 14.84
CA ILE A 157 -10.71 19.62 14.59
C ILE A 157 -11.52 19.99 15.83
N THR A 158 -11.00 19.75 17.02
CA THR A 158 -11.68 20.11 18.28
C THR A 158 -12.04 21.61 18.34
N ASN A 159 -11.17 22.48 17.82
CA ASN A 159 -11.37 23.92 17.73
C ASN A 159 -12.49 24.33 16.75
N LEU A 160 -12.93 23.42 15.90
CA LEU A 160 -14.00 23.65 14.92
C LEU A 160 -15.38 23.13 15.40
N ALA A 161 -15.45 22.50 16.56
CA ALA A 161 -16.64 21.78 17.04
C ALA A 161 -17.95 22.60 16.95
N THR A 162 -17.90 23.90 17.23
CA THR A 162 -19.05 24.79 17.17
C THR A 162 -19.24 25.49 15.82
N ARG A 163 -18.29 25.33 14.87
CA ARG A 163 -18.37 25.96 13.55
C ARG A 163 -19.37 25.22 12.67
N ARG A 164 -20.19 25.95 11.91
CA ARG A 164 -21.07 25.34 10.90
C ARG A 164 -20.25 24.72 9.77
N ILE A 165 -20.68 23.56 9.28
CA ILE A 165 -20.01 22.83 8.19
C ILE A 165 -19.81 23.72 6.95
N GLY A 166 -20.82 24.49 6.56
CA GLY A 166 -20.74 25.40 5.41
C GLY A 166 -19.75 26.58 5.57
N LYS A 167 -19.20 26.77 6.77
CA LYS A 167 -18.13 27.76 7.06
C LYS A 167 -16.75 27.11 7.16
N CYS A 168 -16.66 25.80 7.02
CA CYS A 168 -15.41 25.09 7.02
C CYS A 168 -14.79 25.09 5.61
N SER A 169 -13.47 25.22 5.55
CA SER A 169 -12.71 25.02 4.31
C SER A 169 -12.83 23.59 3.78
N GLY A 170 -12.44 23.32 2.54
CA GLY A 170 -12.45 21.97 1.99
C GLY A 170 -11.62 20.98 2.83
N GLY A 171 -10.43 21.38 3.27
CA GLY A 171 -9.60 20.58 4.15
C GLY A 171 -10.18 20.36 5.55
N GLU A 172 -10.84 21.36 6.12
CA GLU A 172 -11.56 21.22 7.38
C GLU A 172 -12.75 20.26 7.24
N GLN A 173 -13.52 20.34 6.15
CA GLN A 173 -14.60 19.38 5.88
C GLN A 173 -14.09 17.96 5.69
N GLN A 174 -12.92 17.78 5.08
CA GLN A 174 -12.33 16.46 4.91
C GLN A 174 -11.92 15.85 6.26
N ARG A 175 -11.42 16.68 7.19
CA ARG A 175 -11.16 16.22 8.57
C ARG A 175 -12.44 15.92 9.34
N VAL A 176 -13.55 16.60 9.05
CA VAL A 176 -14.87 16.20 9.59
C VAL A 176 -15.27 14.82 9.06
N ARG A 177 -15.06 14.53 7.76
CA ARG A 177 -15.30 13.18 7.20
C ARG A 177 -14.43 12.14 7.87
N LEU A 178 -13.17 12.49 8.17
CA LEU A 178 -12.28 11.60 8.93
C LEU A 178 -12.85 11.32 10.33
N ALA A 179 -13.27 12.34 11.08
CA ALA A 179 -13.88 12.15 12.39
C ALA A 179 -15.11 11.23 12.32
N ILE A 180 -15.94 11.38 11.30
CA ILE A 180 -17.10 10.52 11.05
C ILE A 180 -16.67 9.08 10.76
N ALA A 181 -15.67 8.88 9.90
CA ALA A 181 -15.17 7.55 9.56
C ALA A 181 -14.56 6.82 10.76
N LEU A 182 -14.05 7.55 11.75
CA LEU A 182 -13.48 7.00 12.99
C LEU A 182 -14.52 6.65 14.06
N LEU A 183 -15.79 7.05 13.90
CA LEU A 183 -16.86 6.77 14.87
C LEU A 183 -17.04 5.29 15.18
N SER A 184 -16.88 4.42 14.20
CA SER A 184 -17.01 2.97 14.37
C SER A 184 -15.79 2.31 15.00
N ARG A 185 -14.73 3.06 15.35
CA ARG A 185 -13.41 2.52 15.74
C ARG A 185 -12.88 1.50 14.73
N PRO A 186 -12.75 1.90 13.45
CA PRO A 186 -12.40 0.97 12.39
C PRO A 186 -10.99 0.41 12.57
N ARG A 187 -10.77 -0.78 12.01
CA ARG A 187 -9.44 -1.38 11.87
C ARG A 187 -8.85 -1.15 10.47
N LEU A 188 -9.69 -0.76 9.52
CA LEU A 188 -9.33 -0.41 8.15
C LEU A 188 -10.03 0.89 7.76
N LEU A 189 -9.27 1.85 7.28
CA LEU A 189 -9.74 3.09 6.68
C LEU A 189 -9.45 3.08 5.18
N ILE A 190 -10.48 3.20 4.37
CA ILE A 190 -10.34 3.30 2.91
C ILE A 190 -10.73 4.72 2.48
N MET A 191 -9.88 5.36 1.69
CA MET A 191 -10.07 6.74 1.25
C MET A 191 -9.88 6.86 -0.26
N ASP A 192 -10.79 7.56 -0.92
CA ASP A 192 -10.67 7.89 -2.34
C ASP A 192 -10.45 9.40 -2.49
N GLU A 193 -9.28 9.79 -3.02
CA GLU A 193 -8.81 11.17 -3.21
C GLU A 193 -8.94 12.04 -1.92
N PRO A 194 -8.38 11.60 -0.76
CA PRO A 194 -8.71 12.19 0.54
C PRO A 194 -8.25 13.63 0.71
N THR A 195 -7.33 14.12 -0.09
CA THR A 195 -6.72 15.45 0.03
C THR A 195 -7.08 16.39 -1.13
N ALA A 196 -8.00 15.96 -1.99
CA ALA A 196 -8.47 16.78 -3.09
C ALA A 196 -9.04 18.13 -2.59
N GLY A 197 -8.52 19.22 -3.16
CA GLY A 197 -8.95 20.58 -2.77
C GLY A 197 -8.38 21.10 -1.45
N MET A 198 -7.41 20.40 -0.84
CA MET A 198 -6.66 20.92 0.31
C MET A 198 -5.49 21.79 -0.13
N ASP A 199 -5.20 22.85 0.64
CA ASP A 199 -3.92 23.55 0.58
C ASP A 199 -2.77 22.68 1.12
N VAL A 200 -1.53 23.11 0.89
CA VAL A 200 -0.32 22.34 1.24
C VAL A 200 -0.24 22.04 2.73
N ASP A 201 -0.53 23.04 3.59
CA ASP A 201 -0.41 22.89 5.04
C ASP A 201 -1.48 21.95 5.59
N SER A 202 -2.73 22.10 5.12
CA SER A 202 -3.84 21.21 5.47
C SER A 202 -3.57 19.76 5.08
N ARG A 203 -2.99 19.55 3.91
CA ARG A 203 -2.61 18.24 3.39
C ARG A 203 -1.53 17.58 4.25
N MET A 204 -0.46 18.33 4.56
CA MET A 204 0.63 17.82 5.41
C MET A 204 0.11 17.40 6.79
N GLN A 205 -0.72 18.23 7.42
CA GLN A 205 -1.31 17.91 8.73
C GLN A 205 -2.24 16.68 8.65
N PHE A 206 -3.00 16.54 7.56
CA PHE A 206 -3.86 15.36 7.34
C PHE A 206 -3.03 14.08 7.30
N TRP A 207 -1.93 14.05 6.54
CA TRP A 207 -1.06 12.89 6.44
C TRP A 207 -0.31 12.59 7.74
N GLN A 208 0.11 13.61 8.50
CA GLN A 208 0.67 13.39 9.84
C GLN A 208 -0.34 12.72 10.78
N THR A 209 -1.62 13.04 10.64
CA THR A 209 -2.69 12.36 11.39
C THR A 209 -2.83 10.91 10.97
N MET A 210 -2.78 10.61 9.67
CA MET A 210 -2.83 9.24 9.15
C MET A 210 -1.67 8.39 9.63
N GLU A 211 -0.45 8.94 9.63
CA GLU A 211 0.74 8.26 10.14
C GLU A 211 0.60 7.88 11.61
N LYS A 212 0.09 8.80 12.45
CA LYS A 212 -0.16 8.52 13.87
C LYS A 212 -1.20 7.43 14.07
N LEU A 213 -2.30 7.45 13.29
CA LEU A 213 -3.34 6.43 13.37
C LEU A 213 -2.83 5.07 12.92
N THR A 214 -2.01 5.02 11.86
CA THR A 214 -1.40 3.77 11.36
C THR A 214 -0.39 3.21 12.37
N THR A 215 0.43 4.05 12.99
CA THR A 215 1.32 3.65 14.10
C THR A 215 0.51 3.08 15.27
N GLY A 216 -0.71 3.57 15.49
CA GLY A 216 -1.67 3.03 16.46
C GLY A 216 -2.34 1.71 16.03
N GLY A 217 -2.00 1.16 14.87
CA GLY A 217 -2.51 -0.13 14.38
C GLY A 217 -3.66 -0.05 13.36
N LEU A 218 -4.10 1.16 12.98
CA LEU A 218 -5.07 1.33 11.90
C LEU A 218 -4.44 0.98 10.57
N THR A 219 -5.09 0.12 9.78
CA THR A 219 -4.73 -0.10 8.38
C THR A 219 -5.32 1.02 7.54
N VAL A 220 -4.55 1.60 6.64
CA VAL A 220 -5.00 2.69 5.77
C VAL A 220 -4.73 2.36 4.31
N VAL A 221 -5.75 2.44 3.48
CA VAL A 221 -5.64 2.35 2.02
C VAL A 221 -6.21 3.63 1.41
N PHE A 222 -5.45 4.30 0.60
CA PHE A 222 -5.92 5.50 -0.08
C PHE A 222 -5.64 5.47 -1.58
N ALA A 223 -6.64 5.83 -2.36
CA ALA A 223 -6.48 6.03 -3.80
C ALA A 223 -6.16 7.50 -4.07
N THR A 224 -5.19 7.73 -4.93
CA THR A 224 -4.81 9.08 -5.38
C THR A 224 -4.17 9.04 -6.76
N HIS A 225 -4.08 10.20 -7.39
CA HIS A 225 -3.27 10.46 -8.56
C HIS A 225 -2.12 11.44 -8.27
N TYR A 226 -1.98 11.91 -7.01
CA TYR A 226 -0.92 12.83 -6.58
C TYR A 226 0.32 12.05 -6.10
N LEU A 227 1.32 11.95 -6.97
CA LEU A 227 2.56 11.20 -6.70
C LEU A 227 3.35 11.75 -5.51
N SER A 228 3.37 13.08 -5.32
CA SER A 228 4.05 13.71 -4.19
C SER A 228 3.51 13.30 -2.82
N GLU A 229 2.21 12.95 -2.73
CA GLU A 229 1.63 12.44 -1.50
C GLU A 229 2.09 11.01 -1.22
N VAL A 230 2.09 10.19 -2.27
CA VAL A 230 2.52 8.79 -2.19
C VAL A 230 3.97 8.70 -1.73
N GLU A 231 4.87 9.52 -2.32
CA GLU A 231 6.28 9.58 -1.92
C GLU A 231 6.47 9.98 -0.46
N ALA A 232 5.63 10.89 0.03
CA ALA A 232 5.76 11.43 1.38
C ALA A 232 5.31 10.47 2.49
N VAL A 233 4.29 9.62 2.24
CA VAL A 233 3.61 8.93 3.33
C VAL A 233 3.39 7.44 3.14
N ALA A 234 3.34 6.92 1.90
CA ALA A 234 3.01 5.53 1.66
C ALA A 234 4.13 4.58 2.11
N HIS A 235 3.77 3.51 2.82
CA HIS A 235 4.69 2.42 3.12
C HIS A 235 4.81 1.44 1.94
N ARG A 236 3.72 1.28 1.18
CA ARG A 236 3.61 0.40 0.02
C ARG A 236 2.80 1.09 -1.06
N ILE A 237 3.21 0.91 -2.29
CA ILE A 237 2.64 1.57 -3.46
C ILE A 237 2.17 0.50 -4.44
N ILE A 238 0.89 0.55 -4.75
CA ILE A 238 0.25 -0.29 -5.75
C ILE A 238 -0.12 0.60 -6.92
N ILE A 239 0.43 0.32 -8.10
CA ILE A 239 0.12 1.09 -9.31
C ILE A 239 -0.85 0.30 -10.17
N MET A 240 -1.98 0.92 -10.47
CA MET A 240 -2.97 0.38 -11.41
C MET A 240 -2.91 1.09 -12.75
N ASN A 241 -3.05 0.32 -13.82
CA ASN A 241 -3.20 0.83 -15.18
C ASN A 241 -4.16 -0.06 -15.97
N ARG A 242 -5.19 0.53 -16.58
CA ARG A 242 -6.17 -0.16 -17.45
C ARG A 242 -6.74 -1.44 -16.82
N GLY A 243 -7.12 -1.38 -15.56
CA GLY A 243 -7.74 -2.49 -14.84
C GLY A 243 -6.78 -3.51 -14.22
N HIS A 244 -5.48 -3.39 -14.45
CA HIS A 244 -4.46 -4.32 -13.92
C HIS A 244 -3.58 -3.65 -12.86
N VAL A 245 -3.06 -4.44 -11.93
CA VAL A 245 -1.94 -4.04 -11.07
C VAL A 245 -0.65 -4.22 -11.85
N VAL A 246 0.07 -3.12 -12.10
CA VAL A 246 1.34 -3.13 -12.83
C VAL A 246 2.55 -3.12 -11.92
N THR A 247 2.37 -2.69 -10.67
CA THR A 247 3.41 -2.67 -9.64
C THR A 247 2.77 -2.78 -8.26
N ASP A 248 3.39 -3.55 -7.37
CA ASP A 248 3.02 -3.70 -5.97
C ASP A 248 4.30 -3.87 -5.15
N GLU A 249 4.81 -2.77 -4.62
CA GLU A 249 6.12 -2.72 -3.99
C GLU A 249 6.14 -1.80 -2.77
N SER A 250 7.10 -2.01 -1.86
CA SER A 250 7.35 -1.05 -0.80
C SER A 250 7.79 0.30 -1.40
N SER A 251 7.37 1.42 -0.78
CA SER A 251 7.84 2.75 -1.21
C SER A 251 9.36 2.82 -1.19
N ARG A 252 9.99 2.17 -0.22
CA ARG A 252 11.44 2.08 -0.11
C ARG A 252 12.07 1.38 -1.32
N THR A 253 11.49 0.29 -1.81
CA THR A 253 11.98 -0.43 -3.00
C THR A 253 11.84 0.44 -4.23
N LEU A 254 10.69 1.08 -4.42
CA LEU A 254 10.43 1.93 -5.57
C LEU A 254 11.28 3.20 -5.60
N LEU A 255 11.43 3.87 -4.46
CA LEU A 255 12.19 5.13 -4.35
C LEU A 255 13.71 4.90 -4.30
N ASN A 256 14.14 3.70 -3.87
CA ASN A 256 15.54 3.28 -3.88
C ASN A 256 15.93 2.56 -5.18
N THR A 257 15.14 2.68 -6.26
CA THR A 257 15.63 2.27 -7.55
C THR A 257 16.95 2.98 -7.80
N GLU A 258 18.02 2.22 -7.92
CA GLU A 258 19.39 2.71 -8.13
C GLU A 258 19.54 3.45 -9.47
N ARG A 259 18.43 3.64 -10.19
CA ARG A 259 18.41 4.41 -11.43
C ARG A 259 18.46 5.90 -11.16
N ALA A 260 19.40 6.52 -11.82
CA ALA A 260 19.61 7.95 -11.79
C ALA A 260 19.86 8.47 -13.20
N HIS A 261 19.72 9.75 -13.35
CA HIS A 261 20.11 10.43 -14.56
C HIS A 261 21.16 11.51 -14.23
N ILE A 262 22.25 11.61 -15.02
CA ILE A 262 23.23 12.69 -14.98
C ILE A 262 23.02 13.55 -16.22
N ARG A 263 23.06 14.89 -16.04
CA ARG A 263 23.15 15.86 -17.11
C ARG A 263 24.27 16.82 -16.79
N ALA A 264 25.07 17.14 -17.78
CA ALA A 264 26.12 18.14 -17.67
C ALA A 264 26.45 18.71 -19.03
N THR A 265 26.96 19.95 -19.08
CA THR A 265 27.52 20.56 -20.27
C THR A 265 29.01 20.25 -20.34
N VAL A 266 29.46 19.68 -21.46
CA VAL A 266 30.84 19.23 -21.71
C VAL A 266 31.35 19.88 -22.98
N SER A 267 32.57 20.41 -22.95
CA SER A 267 33.19 20.94 -24.18
C SER A 267 33.54 19.82 -25.16
N GLU A 268 33.43 20.08 -26.46
CA GLU A 268 33.69 19.06 -27.49
C GLU A 268 35.09 18.46 -27.41
N GLU A 269 36.09 19.22 -26.98
CA GLU A 269 37.49 18.77 -26.82
C GLU A 269 37.64 17.66 -25.74
N HIS A 270 36.76 17.63 -24.76
CA HIS A 270 36.80 16.64 -23.66
C HIS A 270 35.81 15.49 -23.84
N ARG A 271 34.96 15.53 -24.88
CA ARG A 271 33.90 14.56 -25.13
C ARG A 271 34.44 13.13 -25.25
N ASP A 272 35.39 12.91 -26.17
CA ASP A 272 35.87 11.57 -26.45
C ASP A 272 36.67 10.98 -25.28
N ALA A 273 37.40 11.83 -24.54
CA ALA A 273 38.09 11.41 -23.33
C ALA A 273 37.09 10.95 -22.25
N LEU A 274 36.03 11.72 -22.04
CA LEU A 274 34.98 11.40 -21.05
C LEU A 274 34.22 10.13 -21.44
N VAL A 275 33.87 9.95 -22.72
CA VAL A 275 33.22 8.72 -23.20
C VAL A 275 34.07 7.50 -22.93
N ASN A 276 35.38 7.56 -23.25
CA ASN A 276 36.30 6.46 -22.99
C ASN A 276 36.44 6.17 -21.49
N GLU A 277 36.45 7.18 -20.65
CA GLU A 277 36.51 7.03 -19.20
C GLU A 277 35.24 6.37 -18.68
N ILE A 278 34.03 6.87 -19.03
CA ILE A 278 32.75 6.33 -18.59
C ILE A 278 32.60 4.87 -19.04
N THR A 279 32.95 4.54 -20.28
CA THR A 279 32.79 3.18 -20.80
C THR A 279 33.76 2.18 -20.19
N ALA A 280 34.87 2.61 -19.61
CA ALA A 280 35.82 1.78 -18.89
C ALA A 280 35.42 1.52 -17.42
N LEU A 281 34.43 2.24 -16.90
CA LEU A 281 33.99 2.09 -15.50
C LEU A 281 33.22 0.78 -15.26
N PRO A 282 33.34 0.21 -14.05
CA PRO A 282 32.54 -0.95 -13.66
C PRO A 282 31.04 -0.63 -13.70
N GLY A 283 30.24 -1.43 -14.42
CA GLY A 283 28.79 -1.22 -14.55
C GLY A 283 28.36 -0.36 -15.73
N ALA A 284 29.29 0.10 -16.57
CA ALA A 284 29.01 0.89 -17.76
C ALA A 284 28.10 0.18 -18.77
N ASP A 285 28.10 -1.14 -18.76
CA ASP A 285 27.20 -2.00 -19.56
C ASP A 285 25.70 -1.82 -19.22
N LYS A 286 25.40 -1.27 -18.05
CA LYS A 286 24.05 -0.98 -17.57
C LYS A 286 23.64 0.49 -17.78
N TRP A 287 24.50 1.30 -18.37
CA TRP A 287 24.27 2.71 -18.58
C TRP A 287 23.99 2.99 -20.05
N THR A 288 23.10 3.93 -20.29
CA THR A 288 22.91 4.53 -21.61
C THR A 288 23.37 5.99 -21.54
N TYR A 289 24.07 6.46 -22.55
CA TYR A 289 24.49 7.86 -22.61
C TYR A 289 24.21 8.43 -23.99
N LYS A 290 23.92 9.73 -24.02
CA LYS A 290 23.72 10.53 -25.23
C LYS A 290 24.47 11.81 -25.09
N PHE A 291 25.04 12.26 -26.22
CA PHE A 291 25.55 13.61 -26.37
C PHE A 291 24.69 14.35 -27.39
N ASP A 292 24.21 15.52 -26.99
CA ASP A 292 23.43 16.40 -27.85
C ASP A 292 23.74 17.85 -27.49
N ASP A 293 24.09 18.66 -28.49
CA ASP A 293 24.38 20.10 -28.36
C ASP A 293 25.32 20.48 -27.18
N GLY A 294 26.42 19.73 -27.03
CA GLY A 294 27.40 19.97 -25.96
C GLY A 294 26.94 19.47 -24.57
N GLN A 295 25.81 18.81 -24.47
CA GLN A 295 25.33 18.20 -23.23
C GLN A 295 25.55 16.71 -23.24
N ILE A 296 26.01 16.16 -22.13
CA ILE A 296 25.94 14.71 -21.84
C ILE A 296 24.72 14.41 -20.98
N ALA A 297 23.99 13.36 -21.35
CA ALA A 297 22.97 12.73 -20.53
C ALA A 297 23.35 11.27 -20.32
N ILE A 298 23.42 10.81 -19.07
CA ILE A 298 23.73 9.42 -18.70
C ILE A 298 22.57 8.90 -17.86
N ASP A 299 22.02 7.76 -18.25
CA ASP A 299 20.94 7.07 -17.56
C ASP A 299 21.39 5.69 -17.15
N GLY A 300 21.12 5.29 -15.91
CA GLY A 300 21.47 3.95 -15.46
C GLY A 300 21.34 3.75 -13.95
N GLU A 301 21.84 2.60 -13.51
CA GLU A 301 21.90 2.25 -12.11
C GLU A 301 23.31 2.52 -11.57
N LYS A 302 23.39 2.93 -10.29
CA LYS A 302 24.68 3.16 -9.60
C LYS A 302 25.60 4.11 -10.37
N LEU A 303 25.09 5.28 -10.70
CA LEU A 303 25.81 6.27 -11.49
C LEU A 303 26.87 7.05 -10.72
N GLU A 304 27.14 6.76 -9.44
CA GLU A 304 28.14 7.47 -8.64
C GLU A 304 29.54 7.47 -9.29
N PRO A 305 30.04 6.35 -9.88
CA PRO A 305 31.32 6.38 -10.60
C PRO A 305 31.28 7.28 -11.84
N ALA A 306 30.19 7.24 -12.61
CA ALA A 306 30.02 8.10 -13.78
C ALA A 306 29.93 9.58 -13.38
N ALA A 307 29.24 9.88 -12.27
CA ALA A 307 29.15 11.24 -11.74
C ALA A 307 30.53 11.80 -11.38
N LEU A 308 31.41 11.00 -10.78
CA LEU A 308 32.78 11.37 -10.47
C LEU A 308 33.60 11.62 -11.72
N ALA A 309 33.48 10.75 -12.73
CA ALA A 309 34.17 10.97 -14.03
C ALA A 309 33.73 12.28 -14.70
N VAL A 310 32.41 12.52 -14.74
CA VAL A 310 31.88 13.79 -15.30
C VAL A 310 32.40 14.99 -14.51
N LEU A 311 32.34 14.97 -13.19
CA LEU A 311 32.79 16.08 -12.34
C LEU A 311 34.31 16.36 -12.43
N ASN A 312 35.12 15.34 -12.67
CA ASN A 312 36.57 15.46 -12.84
C ASN A 312 36.98 15.95 -14.24
N THR A 313 36.04 15.98 -15.19
CA THR A 313 36.32 16.45 -16.56
C THR A 313 36.49 17.97 -16.55
N PRO A 314 37.61 18.52 -17.14
CA PRO A 314 37.82 19.96 -17.19
C PRO A 314 36.69 20.67 -17.96
N GLY A 315 36.27 21.83 -17.47
CA GLY A 315 35.29 22.67 -18.15
C GLY A 315 33.84 22.23 -18.06
N ILE A 316 33.54 21.29 -17.19
CA ILE A 316 32.14 20.87 -16.89
C ILE A 316 31.33 22.05 -16.35
N LYS A 317 30.10 22.18 -16.84
CA LYS A 317 29.10 23.15 -16.36
C LYS A 317 27.75 22.45 -16.16
N ASP A 318 26.90 23.09 -15.39
CA ASP A 318 25.49 22.71 -15.22
C ASP A 318 25.27 21.24 -14.81
N PHE A 319 26.21 20.67 -14.01
CA PHE A 319 26.11 19.30 -13.55
C PHE A 319 24.87 19.13 -12.68
N GLN A 320 24.06 18.16 -13.03
CA GLN A 320 22.88 17.70 -12.30
C GLN A 320 22.88 16.18 -12.22
N MET A 321 22.66 15.65 -11.04
CA MET A 321 22.36 14.24 -10.84
C MET A 321 21.01 14.14 -10.14
N LYS A 322 20.07 13.47 -10.77
CA LYS A 322 18.73 13.22 -10.20
C LYS A 322 18.48 11.73 -10.17
N ARG A 323 17.91 11.24 -9.07
CA ARG A 323 17.33 9.89 -9.06
C ARG A 323 16.04 9.91 -9.84
N THR A 324 15.69 8.79 -10.46
CA THR A 324 14.39 8.61 -11.12
C THR A 324 13.29 8.90 -10.11
N SER A 325 12.45 9.87 -10.40
CA SER A 325 11.30 10.21 -9.55
C SER A 325 10.18 9.18 -9.72
N LEU A 326 9.25 9.13 -8.75
CA LEU A 326 8.04 8.31 -8.89
C LEU A 326 7.22 8.75 -10.12
N ASP A 327 7.23 10.04 -10.49
CA ASP A 327 6.61 10.59 -11.71
C ASP A 327 7.14 9.93 -12.99
N GLU A 328 8.47 9.83 -13.11
CA GLU A 328 9.11 9.22 -14.27
C GLU A 328 8.84 7.71 -14.34
N MET A 329 8.88 7.05 -13.18
CA MET A 329 8.53 5.63 -13.09
C MET A 329 7.06 5.39 -13.45
N PHE A 330 6.17 6.19 -12.90
CA PHE A 330 4.73 6.12 -13.17
C PHE A 330 4.44 6.34 -14.66
N THR A 331 5.05 7.35 -15.27
CA THR A 331 4.93 7.65 -16.69
C THR A 331 5.38 6.46 -17.55
N ARG A 332 6.52 5.85 -17.21
CA ARG A 332 7.03 4.67 -17.91
C ARG A 332 6.12 3.45 -17.75
N LEU A 333 5.65 3.16 -16.53
CA LEU A 333 4.80 2.00 -16.24
C LEU A 333 3.38 2.13 -16.84
N THR A 334 2.90 3.36 -17.00
CA THR A 334 1.57 3.63 -17.55
C THR A 334 1.54 3.94 -19.04
N GLY A 335 2.72 4.01 -19.71
CA GLY A 335 2.83 4.24 -21.16
C GLY A 335 2.46 5.67 -21.58
N ALA A 336 2.58 6.66 -20.72
CA ALA A 336 2.11 8.03 -20.94
C ALA A 336 2.88 8.86 -21.99
N ASN A 337 3.97 8.34 -22.57
CA ASN A 337 4.82 9.09 -23.51
C ASN A 337 4.43 8.99 -25.00
N THR A 338 3.28 8.40 -25.36
CA THR A 338 2.95 8.14 -26.79
C THR A 338 1.80 8.97 -27.35
N GLU A 339 1.14 9.83 -26.57
CA GLU A 339 -0.11 10.50 -27.06
C GLU A 339 -0.07 12.04 -27.08
N GLU A 340 1.04 12.71 -26.73
CA GLU A 340 1.10 14.19 -26.79
C GLU A 340 1.75 14.76 -28.05
N SER A 341 2.06 13.95 -29.08
CA SER A 341 2.65 14.43 -30.34
C SER A 341 1.70 14.51 -31.55
N ASP A 342 0.38 14.22 -31.38
CA ASP A 342 -0.60 14.36 -32.46
C ASP A 342 -1.90 15.04 -31.96
N SER A 343 -1.85 16.36 -31.78
CA SER A 343 -3.04 17.23 -31.76
C SER A 343 -2.66 18.67 -32.10
#